data_d1efc62338e08e9b71cb4538fabe515b
#
_entry.id   d1efc62338e08e9b71cb4538fabe515b
#
_cell.length_a   1.000
_cell.length_b   1.000
_cell.length_c   1.000
_cell.angle_alpha   90.00
_cell.angle_beta   90.00
_cell.angle_gamma   90.00
#
_symmetry.space_group_name_H-M   'P 1'
#
loop_
_entity.id
_entity.type
_entity.pdbx_description
1 polymer ?
#
loop_
_entity_poly.entity_id
_entity_poly.type
_entity_poly.pdbx_seq_one_letter_code
_entity_poly.pdbx_strand_id
1 'polypeptide(L)'
;MSVTLRDKFYGCICGAHIGSAMGFIVEGLSYQQVAEKYGVLDSLLRPWDYEDGSKRQPGSTEDGVDRQKLMITAIMEKGGRVTAEDVRKIWVRDIKPGAAGTISEPFEGELLKLARTRMPAREIGRMCDYAGLNSFSRACHPIGLINAGDVEGAIEDVHEVGQLYQTTGSRGLKWACVTAVSIAAATKPDATVDSVLQAIFDNCDERVRVTGRDDEWKADYAGMNVVDEIKDALDYTKDCRDFKDLREAFDPYYNGYGMPYNISYANEVVTKGVCVFRMTKGITKDAIIAASNIGRDTDCIAAVASGISGALTGTASIPGEWIQQVDTATKTLLNTNNRRTMREHADGLYDAFKNRLHKMTANAELMDY
;
A
#
# COMPACT_ATOMS: atom_id res chain seq x y z
N MET A 1 -3.51 27.79 -3.93
CA MET A 1 -2.28 27.61 -3.11
C MET A 1 -1.71 26.25 -3.52
N SER A 2 -0.37 26.17 -3.70
CA SER A 2 0.28 24.89 -3.96
C SER A 2 0.17 23.98 -2.73
N VAL A 3 -0.03 22.68 -2.93
CA VAL A 3 -0.03 21.69 -1.85
C VAL A 3 1.35 21.60 -1.23
N THR A 4 1.47 21.71 0.09
CA THR A 4 2.76 21.61 0.77
C THR A 4 3.23 20.16 0.86
N LEU A 5 4.55 19.92 0.93
CA LEU A 5 5.08 18.57 1.10
C LEU A 5 4.51 17.88 2.36
N ARG A 6 4.38 18.63 3.48
CA ARG A 6 3.76 18.09 4.71
C ARG A 6 2.31 17.66 4.50
N ASP A 7 1.53 18.41 3.70
CA ASP A 7 0.16 18.02 3.39
C ASP A 7 0.11 16.83 2.43
N LYS A 8 1.07 16.68 1.52
CA LYS A 8 1.23 15.47 0.69
C LYS A 8 1.49 14.22 1.54
N PHE A 9 2.34 14.31 2.57
CA PHE A 9 2.55 13.23 3.54
C PHE A 9 1.25 12.86 4.24
N TYR A 10 0.54 13.86 4.74
CA TYR A 10 -0.75 13.63 5.42
C TYR A 10 -1.81 13.10 4.47
N GLY A 11 -1.88 13.63 3.26
CA GLY A 11 -2.79 13.16 2.22
C GLY A 11 -2.56 11.71 1.85
N CYS A 12 -1.30 11.29 1.70
CA CYS A 12 -0.94 9.90 1.42
C CYS A 12 -1.42 8.95 2.53
N ILE A 13 -1.15 9.27 3.79
CA ILE A 13 -1.56 8.45 4.93
C ILE A 13 -3.08 8.44 5.08
N CYS A 14 -3.73 9.60 4.98
CA CYS A 14 -5.20 9.66 5.01
C CYS A 14 -5.82 8.87 3.85
N GLY A 15 -5.32 9.06 2.63
CA GLY A 15 -5.80 8.33 1.46
C GLY A 15 -5.72 6.83 1.68
N ALA A 16 -4.52 6.32 2.00
CA ALA A 16 -4.30 4.89 2.19
C ALA A 16 -5.17 4.29 3.31
N HIS A 17 -5.22 4.94 4.48
CA HIS A 17 -5.97 4.42 5.63
C HIS A 17 -7.49 4.51 5.44
N ILE A 18 -8.00 5.61 4.90
CA ILE A 18 -9.43 5.78 4.64
C ILE A 18 -9.87 4.87 3.48
N GLY A 19 -9.04 4.77 2.42
CA GLY A 19 -9.29 3.87 1.30
C GLY A 19 -9.39 2.42 1.76
N SER A 20 -8.41 1.95 2.55
CA SER A 20 -8.46 0.63 3.17
C SER A 20 -9.72 0.45 4.01
N ALA A 21 -10.05 1.37 4.89
CA ALA A 21 -11.23 1.26 5.77
C ALA A 21 -12.56 1.22 4.99
N MET A 22 -12.68 1.94 3.87
CA MET A 22 -13.88 1.90 3.04
C MET A 22 -13.93 0.62 2.19
N GLY A 23 -12.81 0.27 1.54
CA GLY A 23 -12.74 -0.94 0.72
C GLY A 23 -12.96 -2.22 1.52
N PHE A 24 -12.50 -2.26 2.77
CA PHE A 24 -12.65 -3.40 3.67
C PHE A 24 -14.12 -3.81 3.92
N ILE A 25 -15.07 -2.88 3.85
CA ILE A 25 -16.50 -3.15 4.02
C ILE A 25 -17.03 -4.15 2.96
N VAL A 26 -16.41 -4.16 1.79
CA VAL A 26 -16.83 -4.92 0.61
C VAL A 26 -15.75 -5.83 0.03
N GLU A 27 -14.67 -6.02 0.77
CA GLU A 27 -13.58 -6.94 0.39
C GLU A 27 -14.13 -8.34 0.08
N GLY A 28 -13.65 -8.94 -1.01
CA GLY A 28 -14.07 -10.26 -1.46
C GLY A 28 -15.39 -10.29 -2.23
N LEU A 29 -16.16 -9.20 -2.24
CA LEU A 29 -17.39 -9.12 -3.04
C LEU A 29 -17.07 -8.84 -4.52
N SER A 30 -17.89 -9.37 -5.42
CA SER A 30 -17.87 -8.89 -6.80
C SER A 30 -18.47 -7.48 -6.87
N TYR A 31 -18.13 -6.72 -7.92
CA TYR A 31 -18.69 -5.38 -8.08
C TYR A 31 -20.21 -5.39 -8.26
N GLN A 32 -20.78 -6.48 -8.80
CA GLN A 32 -22.23 -6.68 -8.90
C GLN A 32 -22.86 -6.77 -7.51
N GLN A 33 -22.26 -7.55 -6.60
CA GLN A 33 -22.70 -7.67 -5.21
C GLN A 33 -22.57 -6.34 -4.45
N VAL A 34 -21.50 -5.58 -4.69
CA VAL A 34 -21.34 -4.22 -4.12
C VAL A 34 -22.46 -3.31 -4.61
N ALA A 35 -22.73 -3.30 -5.92
CA ALA A 35 -23.79 -2.48 -6.49
C ALA A 35 -25.20 -2.88 -6.01
N GLU A 36 -25.47 -4.17 -5.90
CA GLU A 36 -26.74 -4.67 -5.38
C GLU A 36 -26.98 -4.26 -3.92
N LYS A 37 -25.94 -4.38 -3.09
CA LYS A 37 -26.06 -4.15 -1.64
C LYS A 37 -26.04 -2.67 -1.25
N TYR A 38 -25.24 -1.86 -1.94
CA TYR A 38 -24.97 -0.48 -1.55
C TYR A 38 -25.32 0.56 -2.62
N GLY A 39 -25.60 0.16 -3.86
CA GLY A 39 -25.65 1.07 -5.00
C GLY A 39 -24.26 1.61 -5.30
N VAL A 40 -23.85 2.61 -4.53
CA VAL A 40 -22.48 3.15 -4.49
C VAL A 40 -22.06 3.22 -3.02
N LEU A 41 -20.93 2.60 -2.68
CA LEU A 41 -20.33 2.74 -1.37
C LEU A 41 -19.50 4.03 -1.35
N ASP A 42 -19.95 5.03 -0.61
CA ASP A 42 -19.35 6.38 -0.51
C ASP A 42 -19.20 6.89 0.93
N SER A 43 -19.31 6.00 1.90
CA SER A 43 -19.23 6.31 3.32
C SER A 43 -18.60 5.18 4.12
N LEU A 44 -17.99 5.52 5.25
CA LEU A 44 -17.39 4.55 6.17
C LEU A 44 -18.47 3.90 7.01
N LEU A 45 -18.90 2.71 6.59
CA LEU A 45 -19.84 1.88 7.32
C LEU A 45 -19.10 0.98 8.31
N ARG A 46 -19.86 0.32 9.20
CA ARG A 46 -19.30 -0.67 10.10
C ARG A 46 -19.00 -1.97 9.33
N PRO A 47 -17.73 -2.44 9.33
CA PRO A 47 -17.39 -3.73 8.75
C PRO A 47 -17.82 -4.89 9.67
N TRP A 48 -17.54 -6.14 9.25
CA TRP A 48 -17.77 -7.33 10.07
C TRP A 48 -16.92 -7.32 11.36
N ASP A 49 -17.35 -8.06 12.37
CA ASP A 49 -16.66 -8.14 13.65
C ASP A 49 -15.33 -8.90 13.53
N TYR A 50 -14.46 -8.75 14.52
CA TYR A 50 -13.26 -9.55 14.64
C TYR A 50 -13.59 -11.02 14.92
N GLU A 51 -12.66 -11.94 14.58
CA GLU A 51 -12.82 -13.39 14.81
C GLU A 51 -13.05 -13.74 16.30
N ASP A 52 -12.50 -12.95 17.21
CA ASP A 52 -12.70 -13.08 18.66
C ASP A 52 -14.07 -12.53 19.14
N GLY A 53 -14.92 -12.08 18.22
CA GLY A 53 -16.24 -11.50 18.49
C GLY A 53 -16.23 -10.05 18.95
N SER A 54 -15.08 -9.42 19.06
CA SER A 54 -15.00 -7.99 19.39
C SER A 54 -15.51 -7.13 18.22
N LYS A 55 -16.09 -5.98 18.58
CA LYS A 55 -16.82 -5.13 17.63
C LYS A 55 -15.90 -4.17 16.91
N ARG A 56 -15.92 -4.20 15.57
CA ARG A 56 -15.31 -3.15 14.76
C ARG A 56 -16.22 -1.94 14.67
N GLN A 57 -15.62 -0.77 14.49
CA GLN A 57 -16.32 0.50 14.33
C GLN A 57 -16.22 1.00 12.89
N PRO A 58 -17.11 1.92 12.43
CA PRO A 58 -16.90 2.63 11.17
C PRO A 58 -15.52 3.28 11.15
N GLY A 59 -14.79 3.10 10.06
CA GLY A 59 -13.40 3.56 9.95
C GLY A 59 -12.33 2.58 10.47
N SER A 60 -12.71 1.38 10.95
CA SER A 60 -11.74 0.32 11.23
C SER A 60 -11.01 -0.10 9.95
N THR A 61 -9.69 -0.12 10.05
CA THR A 61 -8.80 -0.54 8.98
C THR A 61 -8.46 -2.02 9.10
N GLU A 62 -7.90 -2.61 8.02
CA GLU A 62 -7.47 -3.99 7.99
C GLU A 62 -5.93 -4.11 8.22
N ASP A 63 -5.37 -5.31 8.05
CA ASP A 63 -4.00 -5.68 8.42
C ASP A 63 -2.91 -4.96 7.59
N GLY A 64 -3.18 -4.56 6.33
CA GLY A 64 -2.23 -3.80 5.52
C GLY A 64 -1.89 -2.44 6.13
N VAL A 65 -2.89 -1.77 6.72
CA VAL A 65 -2.69 -0.51 7.45
C VAL A 65 -1.93 -0.74 8.76
N ASP A 66 -2.17 -1.85 9.46
CA ASP A 66 -1.40 -2.18 10.66
C ASP A 66 0.09 -2.37 10.34
N ARG A 67 0.42 -2.99 9.19
CA ARG A 67 1.80 -3.10 8.70
C ARG A 67 2.41 -1.74 8.37
N GLN A 68 1.64 -0.84 7.74
CA GLN A 68 2.10 0.53 7.52
C GLN A 68 2.45 1.22 8.85
N LYS A 69 1.59 1.12 9.86
CA LYS A 69 1.81 1.70 11.20
C LYS A 69 3.06 1.16 11.88
N LEU A 70 3.33 -0.14 11.75
CA LEU A 70 4.55 -0.77 12.28
C LEU A 70 5.80 -0.24 11.57
N MET A 71 5.76 -0.11 10.25
CA MET A 71 6.85 0.45 9.45
C MET A 71 7.06 1.94 9.76
N ILE A 72 6.01 2.73 9.90
CA ILE A 72 6.10 4.14 10.31
C ILE A 72 6.78 4.23 11.68
N THR A 73 6.44 3.35 12.61
CA THR A 73 7.08 3.31 13.93
C THR A 73 8.58 3.07 13.81
N ALA A 74 9.02 2.13 12.95
CA ALA A 74 10.42 1.88 12.71
C ALA A 74 11.14 3.12 12.13
N ILE A 75 10.54 3.76 11.13
CA ILE A 75 11.07 4.98 10.49
C ILE A 75 11.20 6.12 11.50
N MET A 76 10.17 6.35 12.32
CA MET A 76 10.17 7.40 13.33
C MET A 76 11.26 7.17 14.40
N GLU A 77 11.39 5.95 14.90
CA GLU A 77 12.38 5.62 15.93
C GLU A 77 13.82 5.72 15.40
N LYS A 78 14.04 5.34 14.14
CA LYS A 78 15.35 5.46 13.49
C LYS A 78 15.66 6.90 13.04
N GLY A 79 14.62 7.68 12.76
CA GLY A 79 14.74 9.04 12.23
C GLY A 79 15.30 9.08 10.80
N GLY A 80 14.89 8.13 9.93
CA GLY A 80 15.36 8.01 8.55
C GLY A 80 14.99 6.67 7.91
N ARG A 81 15.67 6.31 6.81
CA ARG A 81 15.47 5.03 6.09
C ARG A 81 15.72 3.83 7.02
N VAL A 82 14.92 2.79 6.85
CA VAL A 82 14.95 1.57 7.68
C VAL A 82 15.45 0.37 6.90
N THR A 83 15.88 -0.67 7.63
CA THR A 83 16.21 -1.98 7.09
C THR A 83 15.15 -3.00 7.50
N ALA A 84 15.18 -4.19 6.89
CA ALA A 84 14.35 -5.32 7.30
C ALA A 84 14.49 -5.61 8.80
N GLU A 85 15.71 -5.49 9.35
CA GLU A 85 15.97 -5.72 10.79
C GLU A 85 15.31 -4.68 11.68
N ASP A 86 15.26 -3.41 11.28
CA ASP A 86 14.59 -2.36 12.04
C ASP A 86 13.08 -2.64 12.11
N VAL A 87 12.45 -3.01 11.00
CA VAL A 87 11.03 -3.35 10.95
C VAL A 87 10.75 -4.65 11.73
N ARG A 88 11.61 -5.67 11.62
CA ARG A 88 11.50 -6.91 12.38
C ARG A 88 11.44 -6.66 13.89
N LYS A 89 12.28 -5.76 14.41
CA LYS A 89 12.27 -5.40 15.86
C LYS A 89 10.93 -4.84 16.30
N ILE A 90 10.31 -4.00 15.45
CA ILE A 90 8.98 -3.44 15.73
C ILE A 90 7.90 -4.54 15.69
N TRP A 91 7.93 -5.44 14.69
CA TRP A 91 7.02 -6.58 14.64
C TRP A 91 7.04 -7.40 15.92
N VAL A 92 8.25 -7.79 16.38
CA VAL A 92 8.41 -8.62 17.57
C VAL A 92 7.91 -7.92 18.83
N ARG A 93 8.10 -6.60 18.92
CA ARG A 93 7.71 -5.81 20.08
C ARG A 93 6.22 -5.46 20.11
N ASP A 94 5.67 -5.04 18.97
CA ASP A 94 4.38 -4.33 18.93
C ASP A 94 3.20 -5.17 18.43
N ILE A 95 3.43 -6.28 17.71
CA ILE A 95 2.36 -7.19 17.33
C ILE A 95 1.96 -8.04 18.52
N LYS A 96 0.69 -7.95 18.93
CA LYS A 96 0.16 -8.71 20.06
C LYS A 96 -0.01 -10.17 19.68
N PRO A 97 0.42 -11.12 20.53
CA PRO A 97 0.15 -12.55 20.32
C PRO A 97 -1.35 -12.82 20.24
N GLY A 98 -1.79 -13.60 19.26
CA GLY A 98 -3.20 -13.96 19.07
C GLY A 98 -4.10 -12.83 18.62
N ALA A 99 -3.56 -11.66 18.20
CA ALA A 99 -4.34 -10.61 17.61
C ALA A 99 -4.91 -11.06 16.26
N ALA A 100 -6.18 -10.75 15.99
CA ALA A 100 -6.78 -10.90 14.68
C ALA A 100 -6.19 -9.90 13.67
N GLY A 101 -6.32 -10.14 12.38
CA GLY A 101 -5.77 -9.28 11.34
C GLY A 101 -4.32 -9.59 11.05
N THR A 102 -3.38 -8.73 11.41
CA THR A 102 -1.94 -8.82 11.06
C THR A 102 -1.30 -10.21 11.20
N ILE A 103 -1.80 -11.07 12.07
CA ILE A 103 -1.27 -12.42 12.31
C ILE A 103 -2.28 -13.52 11.98
N SER A 104 -3.46 -13.20 11.46
CA SER A 104 -4.47 -14.16 11.08
C SER A 104 -4.15 -14.87 9.76
N GLU A 105 -3.41 -14.22 8.87
CA GLU A 105 -2.96 -14.83 7.62
C GLU A 105 -1.91 -15.91 7.90
N PRO A 106 -2.11 -17.17 7.47
CA PRO A 106 -1.26 -18.30 7.89
C PRO A 106 0.21 -18.09 7.60
N PHE A 107 0.55 -17.59 6.40
CA PHE A 107 1.95 -17.38 5.99
C PHE A 107 2.60 -16.17 6.68
N GLU A 108 1.84 -15.13 7.04
CA GLU A 108 2.35 -13.99 7.80
C GLU A 108 2.49 -14.32 9.29
N GLY A 109 1.59 -15.13 9.81
CA GLY A 109 1.73 -15.70 11.14
C GLY A 109 3.02 -16.51 11.29
N GLU A 110 3.40 -17.27 10.26
CA GLU A 110 4.67 -17.97 10.22
C GLU A 110 5.85 -17.01 10.12
N LEU A 111 5.78 -15.97 9.31
CA LEU A 111 6.84 -14.95 9.23
C LEU A 111 7.07 -14.28 10.58
N LEU A 112 6.02 -13.96 11.34
CA LEU A 112 6.15 -13.41 12.69
C LEU A 112 6.80 -14.39 13.66
N LYS A 113 6.49 -15.69 13.57
CA LYS A 113 7.16 -16.73 14.38
C LYS A 113 8.65 -16.77 14.08
N LEU A 114 9.03 -16.74 12.80
CA LEU A 114 10.42 -16.68 12.36
C LEU A 114 11.11 -15.39 12.80
N ALA A 115 10.42 -14.25 12.74
CA ALA A 115 10.94 -12.96 13.20
C ALA A 115 11.33 -12.98 14.71
N ARG A 116 10.69 -13.82 15.51
CA ARG A 116 11.01 -14.03 16.92
C ARG A 116 12.21 -14.94 17.18
N THR A 117 12.77 -15.52 16.14
CA THR A 117 13.98 -16.38 16.23
C THR A 117 15.25 -15.55 16.00
N ARG A 118 16.40 -16.25 15.84
CA ARG A 118 17.68 -15.62 15.46
C ARG A 118 17.89 -15.57 13.93
N MET A 119 16.88 -15.94 13.14
CA MET A 119 16.96 -15.85 11.67
C MET A 119 17.21 -14.39 11.27
N PRO A 120 18.15 -14.11 10.35
CA PRO A 120 18.34 -12.77 9.82
C PRO A 120 17.05 -12.26 9.14
N ALA A 121 16.68 -11.01 9.37
CA ALA A 121 15.43 -10.45 8.83
C ALA A 121 15.28 -10.61 7.31
N ARG A 122 16.38 -10.46 6.58
CA ARG A 122 16.43 -10.63 5.11
C ARG A 122 16.19 -12.06 4.60
N GLU A 123 16.26 -13.06 5.48
CA GLU A 123 16.01 -14.46 5.12
C GLU A 123 14.55 -14.88 5.40
N ILE A 124 13.81 -14.11 6.18
CA ILE A 124 12.46 -14.48 6.64
C ILE A 124 11.49 -14.59 5.48
N GLY A 125 11.48 -13.60 4.58
CA GLY A 125 10.56 -13.57 3.44
C GLY A 125 10.77 -14.70 2.42
N ARG A 126 11.93 -15.39 2.45
CA ARG A 126 12.16 -16.60 1.65
C ARG A 126 11.28 -17.78 2.07
N MET A 127 10.77 -17.75 3.28
CA MET A 127 9.86 -18.76 3.81
C MET A 127 8.39 -18.48 3.47
N CYS A 128 8.10 -17.38 2.78
CA CYS A 128 6.77 -17.08 2.28
C CYS A 128 6.44 -17.94 1.07
N ASP A 129 5.39 -18.76 1.15
CA ASP A 129 4.94 -19.64 0.07
C ASP A 129 4.22 -18.89 -1.07
N TYR A 130 3.86 -17.63 -0.85
CA TYR A 130 3.01 -16.85 -1.76
C TYR A 130 3.71 -15.56 -2.22
N ALA A 131 4.71 -15.72 -3.07
CA ALA A 131 5.53 -14.61 -3.55
C ALA A 131 4.78 -13.60 -4.45
N GLY A 132 3.61 -13.97 -4.95
CA GLY A 132 2.76 -13.12 -5.80
C GLY A 132 1.78 -12.22 -5.05
N LEU A 133 1.61 -12.40 -3.74
CA LEU A 133 0.65 -11.62 -2.96
C LEU A 133 1.04 -10.15 -2.83
N ASN A 134 0.02 -9.33 -2.61
CA ASN A 134 0.15 -7.88 -2.46
C ASN A 134 0.74 -7.43 -1.11
N SER A 135 0.99 -8.35 -0.17
CA SER A 135 1.38 -8.08 1.23
C SER A 135 2.23 -6.83 1.44
N PHE A 136 3.35 -6.70 0.73
CA PHE A 136 4.22 -5.54 0.86
C PHE A 136 3.76 -4.35 0.02
N SER A 137 3.16 -4.57 -1.16
CA SER A 137 2.75 -3.48 -2.07
C SER A 137 1.67 -2.57 -1.49
N ARG A 138 0.78 -3.11 -0.65
CA ARG A 138 -0.23 -2.34 0.10
C ARG A 138 0.32 -1.71 1.40
N ALA A 139 1.50 -2.15 1.86
CA ALA A 139 2.09 -1.70 3.11
C ALA A 139 3.27 -0.73 2.92
N CYS A 140 3.84 -0.59 1.72
CA CYS A 140 5.08 0.17 1.47
C CYS A 140 4.89 1.69 1.31
N HIS A 141 3.71 2.26 1.54
CA HIS A 141 3.47 3.72 1.47
C HIS A 141 4.50 4.53 2.27
N PRO A 142 4.88 4.13 3.51
CA PRO A 142 5.89 4.85 4.27
C PRO A 142 7.28 4.84 3.62
N ILE A 143 7.58 3.81 2.80
CA ILE A 143 8.83 3.76 2.02
C ILE A 143 8.84 4.84 0.94
N GLY A 144 7.75 5.01 0.21
CA GLY A 144 7.62 6.10 -0.75
C GLY A 144 7.78 7.48 -0.10
N LEU A 145 7.18 7.68 1.08
CA LEU A 145 7.23 8.96 1.80
C LEU A 145 8.62 9.26 2.39
N ILE A 146 9.31 8.30 3.02
CA ILE A 146 10.67 8.55 3.56
C ILE A 146 11.69 8.81 2.43
N ASN A 147 11.36 8.41 1.21
CA ASN A 147 12.10 8.67 -0.01
C ASN A 147 11.41 9.72 -0.91
N ALA A 148 10.72 10.70 -0.32
CA ALA A 148 10.02 11.74 -1.07
C ALA A 148 10.94 12.42 -2.10
N GLY A 149 10.56 12.34 -3.39
CA GLY A 149 11.34 12.83 -4.52
C GLY A 149 12.50 11.94 -4.99
N ASP A 150 12.89 10.95 -4.19
CA ASP A 150 14.01 10.02 -4.44
C ASP A 150 13.44 8.64 -4.86
N VAL A 151 13.21 8.48 -6.16
CA VAL A 151 12.61 7.27 -6.74
C VAL A 151 13.54 6.06 -6.62
N GLU A 152 14.82 6.25 -6.86
CA GLU A 152 15.82 5.18 -6.75
C GLU A 152 15.94 4.68 -5.32
N GLY A 153 16.01 5.59 -4.35
CA GLY A 153 16.02 5.24 -2.93
C GLY A 153 14.75 4.52 -2.48
N ALA A 154 13.59 4.82 -3.09
CA ALA A 154 12.36 4.09 -2.81
C ALA A 154 12.43 2.63 -3.28
N ILE A 155 13.00 2.36 -4.46
CA ILE A 155 13.21 1.00 -4.99
C ILE A 155 14.19 0.22 -4.10
N GLU A 156 15.33 0.84 -3.74
CA GLU A 156 16.30 0.21 -2.84
C GLU A 156 15.67 -0.22 -1.51
N ASP A 157 14.86 0.67 -0.91
CA ASP A 157 14.22 0.39 0.38
C ASP A 157 13.10 -0.65 0.24
N VAL A 158 12.38 -0.72 -0.89
CA VAL A 158 11.44 -1.80 -1.15
C VAL A 158 12.15 -3.14 -1.17
N HIS A 159 13.28 -3.23 -1.87
CA HIS A 159 14.06 -4.48 -1.91
C HIS A 159 14.72 -4.81 -0.57
N GLU A 160 15.18 -3.81 0.18
CA GLU A 160 15.77 -4.03 1.51
C GLU A 160 14.74 -4.51 2.52
N VAL A 161 13.65 -3.76 2.70
CA VAL A 161 12.64 -4.03 3.73
C VAL A 161 11.72 -5.18 3.31
N GLY A 162 11.42 -5.27 2.03
CA GLY A 162 10.51 -6.28 1.46
C GLY A 162 10.98 -7.71 1.68
N GLN A 163 12.28 -7.95 1.89
CA GLN A 163 12.82 -9.26 2.23
C GLN A 163 12.31 -9.82 3.57
N LEU A 164 11.73 -8.98 4.41
CA LEU A 164 11.02 -9.43 5.61
C LEU A 164 9.68 -10.13 5.26
N TYR A 165 9.08 -9.77 4.13
CA TYR A 165 7.75 -10.21 3.69
C TYR A 165 7.81 -11.30 2.63
N GLN A 166 8.69 -11.16 1.64
CA GLN A 166 8.72 -12.00 0.45
C GLN A 166 10.15 -12.13 -0.10
N THR A 167 10.38 -13.13 -0.93
CA THR A 167 11.69 -13.34 -1.55
C THR A 167 12.02 -12.23 -2.55
N THR A 168 13.30 -11.89 -2.66
CA THR A 168 13.80 -10.92 -3.63
C THR A 168 13.44 -11.36 -5.07
N GLY A 169 12.93 -10.42 -5.86
CA GLY A 169 12.52 -10.65 -7.23
C GLY A 169 11.12 -11.25 -7.39
N SER A 170 10.39 -11.45 -6.29
CA SER A 170 9.00 -11.90 -6.32
C SER A 170 8.08 -10.88 -7.00
N ARG A 171 6.94 -11.37 -7.51
CA ARG A 171 5.87 -10.51 -8.03
C ARG A 171 5.45 -9.45 -7.01
N GLY A 172 5.25 -9.85 -5.75
CA GLY A 172 4.83 -8.92 -4.70
C GLY A 172 5.79 -7.74 -4.53
N LEU A 173 7.11 -7.97 -4.54
CA LEU A 173 8.09 -6.88 -4.40
C LEU A 173 8.23 -6.03 -5.67
N LYS A 174 8.07 -6.62 -6.86
CA LYS A 174 8.10 -5.86 -8.11
C LYS A 174 6.96 -4.83 -8.17
N TRP A 175 5.75 -5.25 -7.82
CA TRP A 175 4.61 -4.32 -7.76
C TRP A 175 4.65 -3.40 -6.53
N ALA A 176 5.33 -3.77 -5.44
CA ALA A 176 5.59 -2.85 -4.35
C ALA A 176 6.49 -1.67 -4.79
N CYS A 177 7.45 -1.92 -5.69
CA CYS A 177 8.23 -0.83 -6.31
C CYS A 177 7.32 0.18 -7.02
N VAL A 178 6.29 -0.28 -7.75
CA VAL A 178 5.33 0.62 -8.42
C VAL A 178 4.64 1.54 -7.41
N THR A 179 4.15 1.00 -6.31
CA THR A 179 3.50 1.80 -5.26
C THR A 179 4.46 2.82 -4.65
N ALA A 180 5.66 2.40 -4.25
CA ALA A 180 6.63 3.26 -3.60
C ALA A 180 7.17 4.35 -4.55
N VAL A 181 7.49 3.99 -5.80
CA VAL A 181 7.92 4.93 -6.87
C VAL A 181 6.84 5.96 -7.13
N SER A 182 5.58 5.53 -7.27
CA SER A 182 4.45 6.44 -7.49
C SER A 182 4.32 7.48 -6.38
N ILE A 183 4.43 7.06 -5.13
CA ILE A 183 4.34 7.95 -3.97
C ILE A 183 5.54 8.89 -3.92
N ALA A 184 6.77 8.38 -4.09
CA ALA A 184 7.96 9.21 -4.11
C ALA A 184 7.92 10.26 -5.24
N ALA A 185 7.48 9.88 -6.43
CA ALA A 185 7.30 10.80 -7.56
C ALA A 185 6.19 11.83 -7.32
N ALA A 186 5.04 11.41 -6.75
CA ALA A 186 3.91 12.27 -6.46
C ALA A 186 4.24 13.38 -5.44
N THR A 187 5.24 13.17 -4.58
CA THR A 187 5.66 14.16 -3.58
C THR A 187 6.44 15.32 -4.19
N LYS A 188 6.97 15.21 -5.41
CA LYS A 188 7.69 16.31 -6.06
C LYS A 188 6.81 17.56 -6.18
N PRO A 189 7.40 18.78 -6.15
CA PRO A 189 6.63 20.04 -6.17
C PRO A 189 5.67 20.16 -7.37
N ASP A 190 6.15 19.82 -8.56
CA ASP A 190 5.41 19.99 -9.82
C ASP A 190 4.88 18.66 -10.37
N ALA A 191 4.66 17.68 -9.48
CA ALA A 191 4.14 16.38 -9.87
C ALA A 191 2.73 16.50 -10.47
N THR A 192 2.50 15.73 -11.52
CA THR A 192 1.21 15.53 -12.18
C THR A 192 0.93 14.04 -12.29
N VAL A 193 -0.31 13.66 -12.63
CA VAL A 193 -0.64 12.26 -12.90
C VAL A 193 0.32 11.68 -13.95
N ASP A 194 0.55 12.39 -15.04
CA ASP A 194 1.42 11.92 -16.14
C ASP A 194 2.87 11.76 -15.69
N SER A 195 3.41 12.69 -14.87
CA SER A 195 4.77 12.58 -14.36
C SER A 195 4.95 11.41 -13.38
N VAL A 196 3.89 11.06 -12.63
CA VAL A 196 3.90 9.88 -11.76
C VAL A 196 3.88 8.60 -12.59
N LEU A 197 3.03 8.52 -13.62
CA LEU A 197 3.00 7.39 -14.55
C LEU A 197 4.33 7.23 -15.29
N GLN A 198 4.94 8.33 -15.74
CA GLN A 198 6.24 8.30 -16.39
C GLN A 198 7.33 7.77 -15.43
N ALA A 199 7.28 8.15 -14.14
CA ALA A 199 8.23 7.62 -13.17
C ALA A 199 8.11 6.10 -12.99
N ILE A 200 6.90 5.54 -13.06
CA ILE A 200 6.69 4.09 -13.07
C ILE A 200 7.37 3.48 -14.32
N PHE A 201 7.11 4.03 -15.50
CA PHE A 201 7.62 3.49 -16.76
C PHE A 201 9.16 3.52 -16.85
N ASP A 202 9.76 4.56 -16.28
CA ASP A 202 11.22 4.74 -16.33
C ASP A 202 11.97 3.89 -15.30
N ASN A 203 11.29 3.46 -14.20
CA ASN A 203 12.00 2.87 -13.06
C ASN A 203 11.52 1.48 -12.65
N CYS A 204 10.37 0.99 -13.14
CA CYS A 204 9.82 -0.30 -12.75
C CYS A 204 9.85 -1.34 -13.88
N ASP A 205 10.70 -1.13 -14.89
CA ASP A 205 10.84 -2.03 -16.05
C ASP A 205 11.63 -3.30 -15.68
N GLU A 206 11.04 -4.12 -14.83
CA GLU A 206 11.62 -5.37 -14.41
C GLU A 206 10.72 -6.56 -14.78
N ARG A 207 11.34 -7.62 -15.34
CA ARG A 207 10.64 -8.87 -15.60
C ARG A 207 10.40 -9.60 -14.29
N VAL A 208 9.19 -10.13 -14.11
CA VAL A 208 8.86 -11.03 -13.02
C VAL A 208 9.64 -12.33 -13.21
N ARG A 209 10.34 -12.75 -12.17
CA ARG A 209 10.94 -14.09 -12.11
C ARG A 209 9.94 -15.04 -11.48
N VAL A 210 9.88 -16.27 -11.98
CA VAL A 210 9.12 -17.32 -11.31
C VAL A 210 9.82 -17.63 -9.98
N THR A 211 9.17 -17.30 -8.88
CA THR A 211 9.73 -17.49 -7.54
C THR A 211 8.61 -17.82 -6.57
N GLY A 212 8.49 -19.07 -6.24
CA GLY A 212 7.46 -19.52 -5.31
C GLY A 212 6.29 -20.22 -6.00
N ARG A 213 5.42 -20.78 -5.17
CA ARG A 213 4.40 -21.74 -5.60
C ARG A 213 3.31 -21.12 -6.48
N ASP A 214 2.91 -19.89 -6.18
CA ASP A 214 1.88 -19.18 -6.94
C ASP A 214 2.31 -18.81 -8.36
N ASP A 215 3.60 -18.55 -8.57
CA ASP A 215 4.14 -18.26 -9.90
C ASP A 215 4.32 -19.54 -10.75
N GLU A 216 4.59 -20.69 -10.13
CA GLU A 216 4.67 -21.98 -10.81
C GLU A 216 3.33 -22.40 -11.44
N TRP A 217 2.21 -21.98 -10.88
CA TRP A 217 0.85 -22.30 -11.38
C TRP A 217 0.45 -21.49 -12.60
N LYS A 218 1.18 -20.44 -12.89
CA LYS A 218 0.91 -19.50 -13.98
C LYS A 218 2.16 -19.28 -14.80
N ALA A 219 2.54 -20.30 -15.59
CA ALA A 219 3.67 -20.21 -16.54
C ALA A 219 3.58 -18.98 -17.45
N ASP A 220 2.35 -18.50 -17.71
CA ASP A 220 2.06 -17.31 -18.48
C ASP A 220 2.61 -16.02 -17.86
N TYR A 221 2.81 -16.01 -16.54
CA TYR A 221 3.43 -14.87 -15.84
C TYR A 221 4.95 -14.90 -15.85
N ALA A 222 5.55 -16.03 -16.23
CA ALA A 222 6.98 -16.11 -16.38
C ALA A 222 7.42 -15.21 -17.55
N GLY A 223 8.12 -14.15 -17.25
CA GLY A 223 8.58 -13.18 -18.23
C GLY A 223 7.67 -11.98 -18.46
N MET A 224 6.55 -11.86 -17.73
CA MET A 224 5.79 -10.61 -17.71
C MET A 224 6.67 -9.46 -17.21
N ASN A 225 6.54 -8.33 -17.89
CA ASN A 225 7.14 -7.09 -17.48
C ASN A 225 6.10 -6.25 -16.71
N VAL A 226 6.49 -5.69 -15.58
CA VAL A 226 5.62 -4.87 -14.74
C VAL A 226 5.06 -3.68 -15.52
N VAL A 227 5.92 -3.00 -16.27
CA VAL A 227 5.57 -1.81 -17.05
C VAL A 227 4.63 -2.17 -18.21
N ASP A 228 4.86 -3.31 -18.88
CA ASP A 228 3.99 -3.75 -19.96
C ASP A 228 2.56 -4.02 -19.46
N GLU A 229 2.39 -4.74 -18.33
CA GLU A 229 1.07 -4.99 -17.75
C GLU A 229 0.35 -3.67 -17.38
N ILE A 230 1.08 -2.72 -16.79
CA ILE A 230 0.49 -1.42 -16.42
C ILE A 230 0.12 -0.62 -17.67
N LYS A 231 0.97 -0.58 -18.70
CA LYS A 231 0.67 0.10 -19.97
C LYS A 231 -0.54 -0.49 -20.67
N ASP A 232 -0.62 -1.81 -20.74
CA ASP A 232 -1.76 -2.51 -21.32
C ASP A 232 -3.05 -2.17 -20.57
N ALA A 233 -3.00 -2.17 -19.23
CA ALA A 233 -4.14 -1.80 -18.40
C ALA A 233 -4.55 -0.34 -18.60
N LEU A 234 -3.59 0.55 -18.69
CA LEU A 234 -3.86 1.97 -19.01
C LEU A 234 -4.43 2.14 -20.42
N ASP A 235 -4.05 1.31 -21.40
CA ASP A 235 -4.59 1.38 -22.75
C ASP A 235 -6.04 0.88 -22.81
N TYR A 236 -6.35 -0.33 -22.30
CA TYR A 236 -7.74 -0.83 -22.35
C TYR A 236 -8.70 -0.07 -21.43
N THR A 237 -8.19 0.71 -20.47
CA THR A 237 -9.01 1.57 -19.59
C THR A 237 -9.01 3.06 -19.99
N LYS A 238 -8.40 3.43 -21.12
CA LYS A 238 -8.19 4.85 -21.49
C LYS A 238 -9.48 5.65 -21.66
N ASP A 239 -10.54 4.99 -22.12
CA ASP A 239 -11.84 5.61 -22.41
C ASP A 239 -12.82 5.48 -21.23
N CYS A 240 -12.41 4.85 -20.12
CA CYS A 240 -13.22 4.74 -18.92
C CYS A 240 -13.43 6.12 -18.27
N ARG A 241 -14.69 6.46 -18.01
CA ARG A 241 -15.09 7.76 -17.47
C ARG A 241 -15.34 7.73 -15.97
N ASP A 242 -15.70 6.56 -15.44
CA ASP A 242 -15.98 6.33 -14.06
C ASP A 242 -15.60 4.90 -13.63
N PHE A 243 -15.79 4.57 -12.35
CA PHE A 243 -15.45 3.26 -11.81
C PHE A 243 -16.33 2.12 -12.38
N LYS A 244 -17.51 2.43 -12.96
CA LYS A 244 -18.37 1.41 -13.55
C LYS A 244 -17.78 0.93 -14.88
N ASP A 245 -17.28 1.86 -15.69
CA ASP A 245 -16.54 1.52 -16.89
C ASP A 245 -15.26 0.72 -16.55
N LEU A 246 -14.50 1.17 -15.49
CA LEU A 246 -13.28 0.51 -15.08
C LEU A 246 -13.48 -0.95 -14.64
N ARG A 247 -14.46 -1.22 -13.79
CA ARG A 247 -14.69 -2.57 -13.26
C ARG A 247 -15.05 -3.57 -14.37
N GLU A 248 -15.82 -3.12 -15.37
CA GLU A 248 -16.17 -3.94 -16.53
C GLU A 248 -14.95 -4.19 -17.44
N ALA A 249 -14.09 -3.19 -17.61
CA ALA A 249 -12.85 -3.31 -18.37
C ALA A 249 -11.84 -4.28 -17.74
N PHE A 250 -11.84 -4.43 -16.42
CA PHE A 250 -10.93 -5.34 -15.71
C PHE A 250 -11.37 -6.81 -15.73
N ASP A 251 -12.64 -7.11 -15.87
CA ASP A 251 -13.19 -8.49 -15.76
C ASP A 251 -12.49 -9.50 -16.68
N PRO A 252 -12.15 -9.21 -17.94
CA PRO A 252 -11.47 -10.17 -18.80
C PRO A 252 -10.06 -10.54 -18.33
N TYR A 253 -9.40 -9.69 -17.55
CA TYR A 253 -8.00 -9.82 -17.17
C TYR A 253 -7.81 -10.34 -15.74
N TYR A 254 -8.68 -9.92 -14.82
CA TYR A 254 -8.51 -10.18 -13.39
C TYR A 254 -9.74 -10.88 -12.78
N ASN A 255 -9.94 -12.12 -13.17
CA ASN A 255 -11.07 -12.95 -12.68
C ASN A 255 -10.70 -13.88 -11.50
N GLY A 256 -9.42 -13.94 -11.13
CA GLY A 256 -8.92 -14.76 -10.02
C GLY A 256 -8.89 -16.26 -10.28
N TYR A 257 -9.28 -16.72 -11.45
CA TYR A 257 -9.34 -18.14 -11.76
C TYR A 257 -7.96 -18.81 -11.67
N GLY A 258 -7.89 -19.91 -10.95
CA GLY A 258 -6.67 -20.70 -10.79
C GLY A 258 -5.61 -20.11 -9.85
N MET A 259 -5.94 -19.09 -9.07
CA MET A 259 -5.04 -18.51 -8.08
C MET A 259 -5.34 -18.98 -6.66
N PRO A 260 -4.32 -19.24 -5.79
CA PRO A 260 -4.52 -19.69 -4.40
C PRO A 260 -5.37 -18.72 -3.57
N TYR A 261 -5.05 -17.44 -3.66
CA TYR A 261 -5.86 -16.32 -3.13
C TYR A 261 -6.38 -15.54 -4.31
N ASN A 262 -7.61 -15.80 -4.68
CA ASN A 262 -8.18 -15.35 -5.95
C ASN A 262 -8.43 -13.84 -6.07
N ILE A 263 -8.10 -13.04 -5.05
CA ILE A 263 -8.32 -11.59 -5.05
C ILE A 263 -7.07 -10.77 -4.72
N SER A 264 -6.06 -11.34 -4.04
CA SER A 264 -4.99 -10.57 -3.36
C SER A 264 -3.64 -10.58 -4.09
N TYR A 265 -3.63 -10.71 -5.41
CA TYR A 265 -2.40 -10.67 -6.19
C TYR A 265 -1.88 -9.25 -6.40
N ALA A 266 -0.58 -9.06 -6.19
CA ALA A 266 0.07 -7.75 -6.24
C ALA A 266 -0.11 -7.05 -7.59
N ASN A 267 0.00 -7.79 -8.70
CA ASN A 267 -0.18 -7.24 -10.03
C ASN A 267 -1.62 -6.74 -10.25
N GLU A 268 -2.64 -7.49 -9.85
CA GLU A 268 -4.03 -7.05 -9.95
C GLU A 268 -4.26 -5.80 -9.10
N VAL A 269 -3.89 -5.87 -7.82
CA VAL A 269 -4.16 -4.81 -6.84
C VAL A 269 -3.51 -3.49 -7.25
N VAL A 270 -2.21 -3.53 -7.56
CA VAL A 270 -1.45 -2.31 -7.86
C VAL A 270 -1.82 -1.75 -9.24
N THR A 271 -1.97 -2.61 -10.25
CA THR A 271 -2.35 -2.16 -11.60
C THR A 271 -3.73 -1.51 -11.61
N LYS A 272 -4.73 -2.12 -10.93
CA LYS A 272 -6.04 -1.49 -10.73
C LYS A 272 -5.91 -0.16 -9.98
N GLY A 273 -5.10 -0.12 -8.91
CA GLY A 273 -4.82 1.11 -8.15
C GLY A 273 -4.27 2.24 -9.02
N VAL A 274 -3.32 1.95 -9.90
CA VAL A 274 -2.75 2.92 -10.85
C VAL A 274 -3.79 3.40 -11.88
N CYS A 275 -4.64 2.50 -12.39
CA CYS A 275 -5.72 2.88 -13.31
C CYS A 275 -6.76 3.77 -12.63
N VAL A 276 -7.14 3.47 -11.39
CA VAL A 276 -8.04 4.32 -10.59
C VAL A 276 -7.40 5.70 -10.36
N PHE A 277 -6.13 5.75 -9.93
CA PHE A 277 -5.39 7.00 -9.75
C PHE A 277 -5.42 7.86 -11.01
N ARG A 278 -5.17 7.27 -12.18
CA ARG A 278 -5.23 7.98 -13.46
C ARG A 278 -6.64 8.48 -13.77
N MET A 279 -7.65 7.61 -13.70
CA MET A 279 -9.03 7.95 -14.03
C MET A 279 -9.57 9.09 -13.17
N THR A 280 -9.27 9.06 -11.85
CA THR A 280 -9.70 10.09 -10.90
C THR A 280 -8.82 11.34 -10.90
N LYS A 281 -7.82 11.39 -11.78
CA LYS A 281 -6.88 12.52 -11.92
C LYS A 281 -6.18 12.87 -10.60
N GLY A 282 -5.94 11.86 -9.77
CA GLY A 282 -5.31 12.01 -8.45
C GLY A 282 -6.19 12.69 -7.39
N ILE A 283 -7.50 12.83 -7.60
CA ILE A 283 -8.42 13.35 -6.58
C ILE A 283 -8.66 12.25 -5.53
N THR A 284 -8.15 12.44 -4.32
CA THR A 284 -8.11 11.40 -3.28
C THR A 284 -9.49 10.87 -2.90
N LYS A 285 -10.48 11.74 -2.70
CA LYS A 285 -11.85 11.33 -2.40
C LYS A 285 -12.43 10.43 -3.49
N ASP A 286 -12.25 10.82 -4.75
CA ASP A 286 -12.78 10.08 -5.89
C ASP A 286 -12.08 8.74 -6.06
N ALA A 287 -10.76 8.69 -5.78
CA ALA A 287 -9.98 7.46 -5.79
C ALA A 287 -10.45 6.46 -4.71
N ILE A 288 -10.75 6.94 -3.50
CA ILE A 288 -11.32 6.12 -2.41
C ILE A 288 -12.63 5.49 -2.86
N ILE A 289 -13.59 6.31 -3.34
CA ILE A 289 -14.91 5.84 -3.76
C ILE A 289 -14.79 4.88 -4.95
N ALA A 290 -14.03 5.25 -5.99
CA ALA A 290 -13.88 4.43 -7.17
C ALA A 290 -13.32 3.05 -6.83
N ALA A 291 -12.20 2.99 -6.11
CA ALA A 291 -11.54 1.74 -5.76
C ALA A 291 -12.39 0.84 -4.85
N SER A 292 -13.16 1.41 -3.93
CA SER A 292 -14.06 0.64 -3.06
C SER A 292 -15.26 0.04 -3.81
N ASN A 293 -15.53 0.45 -5.03
CA ASN A 293 -16.68 -0.02 -5.82
C ASN A 293 -16.32 -0.91 -7.03
N ILE A 294 -15.04 -1.29 -7.20
CA ILE A 294 -14.62 -2.13 -8.33
C ILE A 294 -14.60 -3.63 -8.01
N GLY A 295 -14.89 -4.01 -6.77
CA GLY A 295 -14.94 -5.40 -6.32
C GLY A 295 -13.58 -6.05 -6.06
N ARG A 296 -13.60 -7.26 -5.53
CA ARG A 296 -12.46 -8.13 -5.20
C ARG A 296 -11.65 -7.61 -4.01
N ASP A 297 -10.36 -7.35 -4.14
CA ASP A 297 -9.47 -6.87 -3.07
C ASP A 297 -9.57 -5.34 -2.92
N THR A 298 -10.75 -4.87 -2.57
CA THR A 298 -11.09 -3.44 -2.59
C THR A 298 -10.36 -2.61 -1.56
N ASP A 299 -10.05 -3.13 -0.40
CA ASP A 299 -9.30 -2.45 0.66
C ASP A 299 -7.87 -2.16 0.22
N CYS A 300 -7.22 -3.15 -0.38
CA CYS A 300 -5.85 -3.02 -0.88
C CYS A 300 -5.77 -2.12 -2.12
N ILE A 301 -6.70 -2.29 -3.08
CA ILE A 301 -6.76 -1.44 -4.27
C ILE A 301 -7.01 0.02 -3.87
N ALA A 302 -7.93 0.24 -2.92
CA ALA A 302 -8.24 1.58 -2.45
C ALA A 302 -7.07 2.21 -1.68
N ALA A 303 -6.36 1.43 -0.84
CA ALA A 303 -5.17 1.92 -0.17
C ALA A 303 -4.09 2.39 -1.16
N VAL A 304 -3.81 1.61 -2.21
CA VAL A 304 -2.83 1.96 -3.24
C VAL A 304 -3.28 3.20 -4.02
N ALA A 305 -4.48 3.18 -4.61
CA ALA A 305 -4.97 4.26 -5.45
C ALA A 305 -5.04 5.60 -4.71
N SER A 306 -5.64 5.59 -3.51
CA SER A 306 -5.84 6.82 -2.75
C SER A 306 -4.61 7.27 -1.98
N GLY A 307 -3.70 6.35 -1.64
CA GLY A 307 -2.39 6.71 -1.10
C GLY A 307 -1.54 7.49 -2.12
N ILE A 308 -1.48 7.03 -3.37
CA ILE A 308 -0.80 7.74 -4.47
C ILE A 308 -1.50 9.10 -4.72
N SER A 309 -2.83 9.10 -4.78
CA SER A 309 -3.62 10.32 -4.98
C SER A 309 -3.38 11.35 -3.89
N GLY A 310 -3.37 10.93 -2.63
CA GLY A 310 -3.10 11.80 -1.49
C GLY A 310 -1.65 12.34 -1.46
N ALA A 311 -0.68 11.54 -1.91
CA ALA A 311 0.70 12.00 -2.09
C ALA A 311 0.82 13.08 -3.18
N LEU A 312 -0.08 13.08 -4.17
CA LEU A 312 -0.12 14.08 -5.23
C LEU A 312 -0.86 15.35 -4.79
N THR A 313 -2.08 15.21 -4.25
CA THR A 313 -3.03 16.32 -4.09
C THR A 313 -3.27 16.74 -2.62
N GLY A 314 -2.64 16.05 -1.66
CA GLY A 314 -2.83 16.35 -0.24
C GLY A 314 -4.22 15.97 0.26
N THR A 315 -4.68 16.67 1.31
CA THR A 315 -5.93 16.37 2.01
C THR A 315 -7.15 17.15 1.51
N ALA A 316 -7.00 18.07 0.59
CA ALA A 316 -8.04 19.06 0.22
C ALA A 316 -9.38 18.45 -0.22
N SER A 317 -9.37 17.26 -0.82
CA SER A 317 -10.58 16.57 -1.28
C SER A 317 -11.17 15.61 -0.23
N ILE A 318 -10.45 15.31 0.85
CA ILE A 318 -10.85 14.29 1.84
C ILE A 318 -11.83 14.88 2.84
N PRO A 319 -13.03 14.27 3.02
CA PRO A 319 -13.97 14.73 4.04
C PRO A 319 -13.38 14.61 5.45
N GLY A 320 -13.49 15.68 6.24
CA GLY A 320 -12.98 15.71 7.61
C GLY A 320 -13.61 14.67 8.53
N GLU A 321 -14.87 14.32 8.29
CA GLU A 321 -15.58 13.25 9.00
C GLU A 321 -14.94 11.87 8.79
N TRP A 322 -14.46 11.55 7.60
CA TRP A 322 -13.77 10.28 7.34
C TRP A 322 -12.45 10.19 8.11
N ILE A 323 -11.71 11.31 8.16
CA ILE A 323 -10.49 11.42 8.96
C ILE A 323 -10.80 11.14 10.44
N GLN A 324 -11.84 11.80 10.97
CA GLN A 324 -12.24 11.63 12.36
C GLN A 324 -12.69 10.19 12.68
N GLN A 325 -13.43 9.54 11.78
CA GLN A 325 -13.89 8.16 11.97
C GLN A 325 -12.71 7.18 12.04
N VAL A 326 -11.74 7.26 11.10
CA VAL A 326 -10.55 6.39 11.11
C VAL A 326 -9.68 6.65 12.33
N ASP A 327 -9.43 7.90 12.70
CA ASP A 327 -8.65 8.23 13.90
C ASP A 327 -9.33 7.76 15.19
N THR A 328 -10.67 7.77 15.23
CA THR A 328 -11.42 7.23 16.37
C THR A 328 -11.30 5.71 16.45
N ALA A 329 -11.50 5.03 15.32
CA ALA A 329 -11.40 3.57 15.24
C ALA A 329 -9.97 3.07 15.58
N THR A 330 -8.94 3.78 15.14
CA THR A 330 -7.52 3.46 15.46
C THR A 330 -7.27 3.32 16.96
N LYS A 331 -7.96 4.08 17.82
CA LYS A 331 -7.78 4.01 19.28
C LYS A 331 -8.28 2.71 19.88
N THR A 332 -9.16 2.00 19.19
CA THR A 332 -9.75 0.73 19.64
C THR A 332 -9.11 -0.51 19.02
N LEU A 333 -8.11 -0.34 18.14
CA LEU A 333 -7.42 -1.47 17.50
C LEU A 333 -6.79 -2.42 18.49
N LEU A 334 -6.90 -3.72 18.21
CA LEU A 334 -6.44 -4.80 19.07
C LEU A 334 -5.12 -5.41 18.62
N ASN A 335 -4.81 -5.32 17.33
CA ASN A 335 -3.73 -6.10 16.69
C ASN A 335 -2.32 -5.63 17.07
N THR A 336 -2.15 -4.32 17.25
CA THR A 336 -0.85 -3.73 17.56
C THR A 336 -0.92 -2.78 18.76
N ASN A 337 0.25 -2.38 19.27
CA ASN A 337 0.34 -1.35 20.30
C ASN A 337 0.26 0.08 19.75
N ASN A 338 0.20 0.23 18.43
CA ASN A 338 0.21 1.54 17.78
C ASN A 338 -1.20 2.14 17.67
N ARG A 339 -1.41 3.24 18.37
CA ARG A 339 -2.69 3.95 18.43
C ARG A 339 -2.61 5.41 17.97
N ARG A 340 -1.56 5.74 17.22
CA ARG A 340 -1.38 7.08 16.66
C ARG A 340 -2.45 7.37 15.63
N THR A 341 -2.90 8.62 15.59
CA THR A 341 -3.74 9.16 14.53
C THR A 341 -3.00 9.24 13.20
N MET A 342 -3.72 9.38 12.11
CA MET A 342 -3.10 9.56 10.79
C MET A 342 -2.23 10.83 10.75
N ARG A 343 -2.62 11.90 11.46
CA ARG A 343 -1.81 13.12 11.60
C ARG A 343 -0.49 12.83 12.31
N GLU A 344 -0.51 12.14 13.44
CA GLU A 344 0.70 11.80 14.19
C GLU A 344 1.64 10.91 13.38
N HIS A 345 1.10 9.98 12.57
CA HIS A 345 1.87 9.18 11.63
C HIS A 345 2.55 10.02 10.55
N ALA A 346 1.78 10.89 9.90
CA ALA A 346 2.27 11.74 8.82
C ALA A 346 3.33 12.74 9.30
N ASP A 347 3.09 13.36 10.46
CA ASP A 347 4.03 14.32 11.04
C ASP A 347 5.32 13.63 11.46
N GLY A 348 5.24 12.45 12.09
CA GLY A 348 6.43 11.68 12.45
C GLY A 348 7.26 11.21 11.23
N LEU A 349 6.60 10.80 10.15
CA LEU A 349 7.28 10.47 8.88
C LEU A 349 7.95 11.71 8.27
N TYR A 350 7.24 12.84 8.26
CA TYR A 350 7.77 14.08 7.73
C TYR A 350 9.00 14.56 8.52
N ASP A 351 8.96 14.46 9.85
CA ASP A 351 10.08 14.80 10.71
C ASP A 351 11.29 13.87 10.47
N ALA A 352 11.06 12.57 10.31
CA ALA A 352 12.10 11.60 9.95
C ALA A 352 12.71 11.91 8.57
N PHE A 353 11.89 12.27 7.58
CA PHE A 353 12.36 12.72 6.26
C PHE A 353 13.21 13.99 6.36
N LYS A 354 12.77 15.00 7.10
CA LYS A 354 13.53 16.22 7.33
C LYS A 354 14.87 15.94 8.01
N ASN A 355 14.88 15.07 9.01
CA ASN A 355 16.10 14.64 9.68
C ASN A 355 17.09 13.94 8.71
N ARG A 356 16.58 13.09 7.81
CA ARG A 356 17.37 12.47 6.73
C ARG A 356 18.02 13.54 5.85
N LEU A 357 17.24 14.53 5.38
CA LEU A 357 17.76 15.61 4.53
C LEU A 357 18.85 16.41 5.24
N HIS A 358 18.64 16.79 6.50
CA HIS A 358 19.64 17.53 7.28
C HIS A 358 20.96 16.74 7.40
N LYS A 359 20.90 15.44 7.66
CA LYS A 359 22.09 14.58 7.71
C LYS A 359 22.80 14.50 6.36
N MET A 360 22.07 14.41 5.26
CA MET A 360 22.65 14.39 3.91
C MET A 360 23.35 15.72 3.59
N THR A 361 22.71 16.86 3.89
CA THR A 361 23.30 18.19 3.68
C THR A 361 24.57 18.38 4.52
N ALA A 362 24.53 18.03 5.80
CA ALA A 362 25.69 18.11 6.67
C ALA A 362 26.87 17.23 6.18
N ASN A 363 26.57 16.03 5.66
CA ASN A 363 27.58 15.17 5.07
C ASN A 363 28.16 15.76 3.78
N ALA A 364 27.32 16.35 2.91
CA ALA A 364 27.79 17.01 1.69
C ALA A 364 28.72 18.18 2.03
N GLU A 365 28.34 19.03 3.00
CA GLU A 365 29.18 20.14 3.48
C GLU A 365 30.53 19.68 4.04
N LEU A 366 30.59 18.50 4.68
CA LEU A 366 31.85 17.91 5.17
C LEU A 366 32.75 17.38 4.05
N MET A 367 32.17 17.05 2.89
CA MET A 367 32.91 16.49 1.76
C MET A 367 33.39 17.57 0.77
N ASP A 368 32.94 18.81 0.91
CA ASP A 368 33.32 19.96 0.08
C ASP A 368 34.64 20.60 0.51
N TYR A 369 35.53 19.89 1.21
CA TYR A 369 36.88 20.31 1.57
C TYR A 369 37.92 19.92 0.54
#